data_dadd76982fc4df721e9530359560f38a
#
_entry.id   dadd76982fc4df721e9530359560f38a
#
_cell.length_a   1.000
_cell.length_b   1.000
_cell.length_c   1.000
_cell.angle_alpha   90.00
_cell.angle_beta   90.00
_cell.angle_gamma   90.00
#
_symmetry.space_group_name_H-M   'P 1'
#
loop_
_entity.id
_entity.type
_entity.pdbx_description
1 polymer ?
#
loop_
_entity_poly.entity_id
_entity_poly.type
_entity_poly.pdbx_seq_one_letter_code
_entity_poly.pdbx_strand_id
1 'polypeptide(L)'
;MKLNQQRQAITRIMLIALTILFCRTPPLFAAEGLLVVNSALNMQTAPLWVAKEKGYFHKYGLDVDTIYIPSGTMAMQALLAGETKILVADGSSVVNARLRGAPVKFFIGMVNFYPNPFFSTPDIKSYADLKGKKIAVTRVGSSSYTATVMLMRKLGLEEGRDYTMLQLGSTQNRLAALTKGMIQGTTLSAPESVIARNAGMKVLVSGTELAKLGITIQHQCADVMETSLHNEFRPKLKAFAMGYLEGVRQVYRSKEYTMEILKKYTRVTDPEVLSASYDEAYQAIDKDGALTETGIQAQLADLAKTDPRAKTAHPNDFFDASIINELHKEGFVKALWANK
;
A
#
# COMPACT_ATOMS: atom_id res chain seq x y z
N MET A 1 -16.19 7.17 -75.06
CA MET A 1 -14.95 6.52 -74.46
C MET A 1 -14.34 7.34 -73.31
N LYS A 2 -14.16 8.62 -73.40
CA LYS A 2 -13.50 9.45 -72.39
C LYS A 2 -14.22 9.51 -71.02
N LEU A 3 -15.56 9.51 -70.97
CA LEU A 3 -16.33 9.59 -69.70
C LEU A 3 -16.22 8.32 -68.81
N ASN A 4 -16.09 7.15 -69.43
CA ASN A 4 -15.94 5.90 -68.72
C ASN A 4 -14.53 5.75 -68.05
N GLN A 5 -13.50 6.30 -68.70
CA GLN A 5 -12.15 6.30 -68.14
C GLN A 5 -12.03 7.25 -66.94
N GLN A 6 -12.69 8.42 -66.97
CA GLN A 6 -12.70 9.33 -65.83
C GLN A 6 -13.46 8.74 -64.62
N ARG A 7 -14.60 8.08 -64.81
CA ARG A 7 -15.33 7.40 -63.73
C ARG A 7 -14.51 6.28 -63.09
N GLN A 8 -13.80 5.47 -63.89
CA GLN A 8 -12.93 4.41 -63.37
C GLN A 8 -11.73 4.97 -62.61
N ALA A 9 -11.17 6.11 -63.02
CA ALA A 9 -10.06 6.75 -62.29
C ALA A 9 -10.53 7.30 -60.94
N ILE A 10 -11.70 7.96 -60.87
CA ILE A 10 -12.28 8.48 -59.61
C ILE A 10 -12.62 7.34 -58.65
N THR A 11 -13.20 6.24 -59.15
CA THR A 11 -13.49 5.07 -58.31
C THR A 11 -12.24 4.42 -57.73
N ARG A 12 -11.17 4.33 -58.51
CA ARG A 12 -9.86 3.83 -58.02
C ARG A 12 -9.21 4.73 -56.97
N ILE A 13 -9.29 6.06 -57.17
CA ILE A 13 -8.76 7.03 -56.20
C ILE A 13 -9.59 6.98 -54.88
N MET A 14 -10.91 6.84 -54.95
CA MET A 14 -11.76 6.67 -53.77
C MET A 14 -11.48 5.35 -53.02
N LEU A 15 -11.23 4.23 -53.76
CA LEU A 15 -10.88 2.97 -53.12
C LEU A 15 -9.50 3.04 -52.42
N ILE A 16 -8.53 3.71 -53.03
CA ILE A 16 -7.18 3.89 -52.44
C ILE A 16 -7.25 4.82 -51.23
N ALA A 17 -8.05 5.89 -51.29
CA ALA A 17 -8.26 6.80 -50.16
C ALA A 17 -8.97 6.08 -48.98
N LEU A 18 -9.92 5.18 -49.25
CA LEU A 18 -10.61 4.41 -48.22
C LEU A 18 -9.70 3.38 -47.56
N THR A 19 -8.77 2.77 -48.29
CA THR A 19 -7.77 1.84 -47.72
C THR A 19 -6.73 2.55 -46.86
N ILE A 20 -6.34 3.79 -47.20
CA ILE A 20 -5.40 4.57 -46.40
C ILE A 20 -6.03 5.07 -45.08
N LEU A 21 -7.35 5.32 -45.07
CA LEU A 21 -8.08 5.74 -43.85
C LEU A 21 -8.24 4.59 -42.87
N PHE A 22 -8.28 3.32 -43.32
CA PHE A 22 -8.37 2.14 -42.44
C PHE A 22 -7.02 1.70 -41.85
N CYS A 23 -5.89 2.13 -42.41
CA CYS A 23 -4.55 1.79 -41.91
C CYS A 23 -4.02 2.70 -40.77
N ARG A 24 -4.80 3.66 -40.28
CA ARG A 24 -4.40 4.54 -39.16
C ARG A 24 -5.12 4.25 -37.84
N THR A 25 -5.64 3.05 -37.65
CA THR A 25 -5.96 2.63 -36.27
C THR A 25 -4.63 2.41 -35.56
N PRO A 26 -4.32 3.17 -34.49
CA PRO A 26 -3.16 2.83 -33.68
C PRO A 26 -3.31 1.37 -33.25
N PRO A 27 -2.23 0.59 -33.20
CA PRO A 27 -2.32 -0.77 -32.70
C PRO A 27 -2.97 -0.72 -31.32
N LEU A 28 -4.12 -1.35 -31.22
CA LEU A 28 -4.78 -1.57 -29.93
C LEU A 28 -3.88 -2.58 -29.20
N PHE A 29 -2.84 -2.08 -28.54
CA PHE A 29 -2.07 -2.92 -27.64
C PHE A 29 -3.05 -3.41 -26.58
N ALA A 30 -3.39 -4.68 -26.63
CA ALA A 30 -4.12 -5.30 -25.54
C ALA A 30 -3.34 -5.02 -24.25
N ALA A 31 -4.01 -4.47 -23.24
CA ALA A 31 -3.39 -4.22 -21.96
C ALA A 31 -2.87 -5.55 -21.42
N GLU A 32 -1.63 -5.56 -20.93
CA GLU A 32 -1.02 -6.77 -20.42
C GLU A 32 -1.52 -7.06 -19.00
N GLY A 33 -2.01 -8.29 -18.78
CA GLY A 33 -2.49 -8.74 -17.48
C GLY A 33 -1.39 -8.71 -16.42
N LEU A 34 -1.66 -8.07 -15.30
CA LEU A 34 -0.75 -7.96 -14.16
C LEU A 34 -1.48 -8.25 -12.85
N LEU A 35 -1.11 -9.37 -12.22
CA LEU A 35 -1.60 -9.67 -10.87
C LEU A 35 -0.79 -8.90 -9.83
N VAL A 36 -1.49 -8.15 -8.98
CA VAL A 36 -0.94 -7.42 -7.84
C VAL A 36 -1.52 -7.99 -6.55
N VAL A 37 -0.67 -8.42 -5.65
CA VAL A 37 -1.12 -8.84 -4.32
C VAL A 37 -1.14 -7.63 -3.38
N ASN A 38 -2.22 -7.46 -2.60
CA ASN A 38 -2.27 -6.47 -1.52
C ASN A 38 -2.49 -7.14 -0.16
N SER A 39 -1.81 -6.64 0.87
CA SER A 39 -1.80 -7.27 2.20
C SER A 39 -2.80 -6.68 3.19
N ALA A 40 -3.54 -5.63 2.81
CA ALA A 40 -4.49 -4.95 3.68
C ALA A 40 -5.76 -4.53 2.91
N LEU A 41 -6.90 -4.52 3.62
CA LEU A 41 -8.17 -3.94 3.17
C LEU A 41 -8.45 -2.71 4.04
N ASN A 42 -7.81 -1.59 3.73
CA ASN A 42 -7.89 -0.36 4.51
C ASN A 42 -7.85 0.89 3.62
N MET A 43 -8.05 2.06 4.21
CA MET A 43 -8.05 3.34 3.49
C MET A 43 -6.72 3.61 2.78
N GLN A 44 -5.59 3.21 3.35
CA GLN A 44 -4.27 3.43 2.75
C GLN A 44 -4.07 2.64 1.44
N THR A 45 -4.83 1.54 1.25
CA THR A 45 -4.81 0.76 -0.01
C THR A 45 -5.77 1.33 -1.07
N ALA A 46 -6.66 2.26 -0.71
CA ALA A 46 -7.65 2.82 -1.63
C ALA A 46 -7.08 3.35 -2.95
N PRO A 47 -5.90 4.02 -3.03
CA PRO A 47 -5.35 4.48 -4.30
C PRO A 47 -5.13 3.36 -5.33
N LEU A 48 -4.71 2.16 -4.89
CA LEU A 48 -4.57 1.00 -5.76
C LEU A 48 -5.90 0.60 -6.39
N TRP A 49 -6.96 0.52 -5.58
CA TRP A 49 -8.29 0.14 -6.05
C TRP A 49 -8.92 1.24 -6.90
N VAL A 50 -8.75 2.50 -6.51
CA VAL A 50 -9.18 3.67 -7.30
C VAL A 50 -8.51 3.67 -8.67
N ALA A 51 -7.21 3.41 -8.73
CA ALA A 51 -6.48 3.35 -10.00
C ALA A 51 -7.00 2.22 -10.90
N LYS A 52 -7.29 1.06 -10.34
CA LYS A 52 -7.92 -0.07 -11.05
C LYS A 52 -9.30 0.31 -11.58
N GLU A 53 -10.21 0.76 -10.73
CA GLU A 53 -11.60 1.02 -11.07
C GLU A 53 -11.79 2.21 -12.03
N LYS A 54 -10.88 3.19 -11.99
CA LYS A 54 -10.84 4.32 -12.94
C LYS A 54 -10.13 3.99 -14.26
N GLY A 55 -9.56 2.80 -14.39
CA GLY A 55 -8.81 2.40 -15.58
C GLY A 55 -7.48 3.14 -15.73
N TYR A 56 -6.91 3.71 -14.65
CA TYR A 56 -5.65 4.43 -14.74
C TYR A 56 -4.48 3.50 -15.10
N PHE A 57 -4.49 2.25 -14.64
CA PHE A 57 -3.50 1.26 -15.08
C PHE A 57 -3.67 0.93 -16.56
N HIS A 58 -4.91 0.77 -17.04
CA HIS A 58 -5.21 0.48 -18.44
C HIS A 58 -4.73 1.61 -19.37
N LYS A 59 -4.84 2.88 -18.94
CA LYS A 59 -4.29 4.05 -19.64
C LYS A 59 -2.79 3.90 -19.95
N TYR A 60 -2.05 3.16 -19.12
CA TYR A 60 -0.62 2.91 -19.26
C TYR A 60 -0.30 1.49 -19.76
N GLY A 61 -1.27 0.79 -20.35
CA GLY A 61 -1.10 -0.52 -20.98
C GLY A 61 -1.08 -1.70 -20.01
N LEU A 62 -1.56 -1.54 -18.77
CA LEU A 62 -1.64 -2.61 -17.78
C LEU A 62 -3.10 -2.94 -17.45
N ASP A 63 -3.44 -4.23 -17.49
CA ASP A 63 -4.70 -4.75 -16.96
C ASP A 63 -4.43 -5.35 -15.57
N VAL A 64 -4.68 -4.56 -14.53
CA VAL A 64 -4.31 -4.90 -13.15
C VAL A 64 -5.44 -5.62 -12.44
N ASP A 65 -5.19 -6.86 -12.03
CA ASP A 65 -6.00 -7.58 -11.05
C ASP A 65 -5.37 -7.55 -9.67
N THR A 66 -6.23 -7.61 -8.63
CA THR A 66 -5.76 -7.56 -7.24
C THR A 66 -6.25 -8.77 -6.45
N ILE A 67 -5.34 -9.40 -5.70
CA ILE A 67 -5.67 -10.45 -4.74
C ILE A 67 -5.26 -10.00 -3.34
N TYR A 68 -6.16 -10.19 -2.37
CA TYR A 68 -5.89 -9.93 -0.97
C TYR A 68 -5.33 -11.17 -0.27
N ILE A 69 -4.13 -11.03 0.30
CA ILE A 69 -3.51 -12.01 1.20
C ILE A 69 -3.28 -11.33 2.56
N PRO A 70 -4.01 -11.70 3.63
CA PRO A 70 -3.90 -11.02 4.92
C PRO A 70 -2.52 -11.21 5.55
N SER A 71 -1.75 -10.13 5.67
CA SER A 71 -0.38 -10.06 6.18
C SER A 71 0.69 -9.91 5.10
N GLY A 72 1.51 -8.86 5.22
CA GLY A 72 2.66 -8.64 4.33
C GLY A 72 3.66 -9.80 4.36
N THR A 73 3.88 -10.43 5.53
CA THR A 73 4.78 -11.59 5.63
C THR A 73 4.27 -12.83 4.90
N MET A 74 2.96 -13.03 4.80
CA MET A 74 2.38 -14.11 3.97
C MET A 74 2.41 -13.73 2.49
N ALA A 75 2.00 -12.50 2.17
CA ALA A 75 1.98 -11.99 0.79
C ALA A 75 3.39 -11.94 0.18
N MET A 76 4.42 -11.72 0.98
CA MET A 76 5.83 -11.79 0.56
C MET A 76 6.21 -13.16 0.01
N GLN A 77 5.61 -14.25 0.49
CA GLN A 77 5.89 -15.58 -0.05
C GLN A 77 5.42 -15.71 -1.50
N ALA A 78 4.28 -15.10 -1.86
CA ALA A 78 3.79 -15.08 -3.24
C ALA A 78 4.73 -14.29 -4.16
N LEU A 79 5.32 -13.17 -3.68
CA LEU A 79 6.33 -12.42 -4.44
C LEU A 79 7.61 -13.24 -4.64
N LEU A 80 8.12 -13.88 -3.58
CA LEU A 80 9.33 -14.70 -3.63
C LEU A 80 9.15 -15.96 -4.49
N ALA A 81 7.95 -16.53 -4.53
CA ALA A 81 7.59 -17.65 -5.39
C ALA A 81 7.38 -17.24 -6.86
N GLY A 82 7.33 -15.94 -7.16
CA GLY A 82 7.08 -15.42 -8.50
C GLY A 82 5.61 -15.47 -8.95
N GLU A 83 4.69 -15.79 -8.04
CA GLU A 83 3.24 -15.84 -8.28
C GLU A 83 2.64 -14.43 -8.53
N THR A 84 3.28 -13.41 -8.00
CA THR A 84 3.04 -12.01 -8.32
C THR A 84 4.35 -11.33 -8.67
N LYS A 85 4.25 -10.23 -9.45
CA LYS A 85 5.42 -9.40 -9.77
C LYS A 85 5.44 -8.11 -8.94
N ILE A 86 4.30 -7.69 -8.42
CA ILE A 86 4.16 -6.49 -7.57
C ILE A 86 3.37 -6.88 -6.33
N LEU A 87 3.90 -6.50 -5.18
CA LEU A 87 3.26 -6.66 -3.90
C LEU A 87 3.02 -5.27 -3.28
N VAL A 88 1.79 -4.97 -2.89
CA VAL A 88 1.44 -3.79 -2.09
C VAL A 88 1.27 -4.24 -0.64
N ALA A 89 2.30 -4.03 0.16
CA ALA A 89 2.35 -4.54 1.52
C ALA A 89 2.96 -3.56 2.53
N ASP A 90 3.13 -4.05 3.74
CA ASP A 90 3.81 -3.31 4.79
C ASP A 90 5.33 -3.37 4.64
N GLY A 91 5.99 -2.21 4.85
CA GLY A 91 7.44 -2.09 4.69
C GLY A 91 8.25 -2.95 5.65
N SER A 92 7.73 -3.25 6.84
CA SER A 92 8.43 -4.12 7.80
C SER A 92 8.62 -5.53 7.26
N SER A 93 7.69 -6.04 6.48
CA SER A 93 7.81 -7.36 5.83
C SER A 93 8.99 -7.40 4.85
N VAL A 94 9.21 -6.33 4.08
CA VAL A 94 10.36 -6.22 3.16
C VAL A 94 11.66 -6.10 3.93
N VAL A 95 11.72 -5.22 4.94
CA VAL A 95 12.93 -5.07 5.77
C VAL A 95 13.33 -6.41 6.38
N ASN A 96 12.39 -7.14 6.96
CA ASN A 96 12.66 -8.46 7.55
C ASN A 96 13.06 -9.51 6.50
N ALA A 97 12.43 -9.50 5.31
CA ALA A 97 12.79 -10.44 4.24
C ALA A 97 14.20 -10.17 3.71
N ARG A 98 14.53 -8.88 3.46
CA ARG A 98 15.84 -8.48 2.95
C ARG A 98 16.96 -8.74 3.94
N LEU A 99 16.76 -8.48 5.23
CA LEU A 99 17.74 -8.86 6.27
C LEU A 99 18.03 -10.36 6.32
N ARG A 100 17.09 -11.19 5.83
CA ARG A 100 17.27 -12.65 5.68
C ARG A 100 17.85 -13.06 4.33
N GLY A 101 18.23 -12.07 3.48
CA GLY A 101 18.87 -12.32 2.19
C GLY A 101 17.90 -12.35 0.99
N ALA A 102 16.60 -12.07 1.16
CA ALA A 102 15.67 -12.01 0.03
C ALA A 102 16.00 -10.79 -0.85
N PRO A 103 16.08 -10.95 -2.19
CA PRO A 103 16.41 -9.86 -3.11
C PRO A 103 15.15 -9.04 -3.47
N VAL A 104 14.55 -8.40 -2.45
CA VAL A 104 13.32 -7.59 -2.58
C VAL A 104 13.59 -6.13 -2.23
N LYS A 105 12.91 -5.20 -2.90
CA LYS A 105 13.02 -3.75 -2.64
C LYS A 105 11.66 -3.06 -2.76
N PHE A 106 11.50 -1.95 -2.04
CA PHE A 106 10.46 -0.97 -2.34
C PHE A 106 10.81 -0.21 -3.62
N PHE A 107 9.80 0.15 -4.41
CA PHE A 107 9.97 1.07 -5.55
C PHE A 107 8.97 2.23 -5.56
N ILE A 108 7.94 2.18 -4.69
CA ILE A 108 7.01 3.28 -4.41
C ILE A 108 6.79 3.36 -2.91
N GLY A 109 6.97 4.55 -2.32
CA GLY A 109 6.51 4.86 -0.96
C GLY A 109 5.03 5.25 -1.01
N MET A 110 4.20 4.54 -0.24
CA MET A 110 2.75 4.78 -0.22
C MET A 110 2.33 5.45 1.08
N VAL A 111 2.87 4.99 2.22
CA VAL A 111 2.70 5.58 3.55
C VAL A 111 4.03 5.46 4.30
N ASN A 112 4.69 6.59 4.49
CA ASN A 112 6.10 6.65 4.93
C ASN A 112 6.28 6.71 6.46
N PHE A 113 5.22 6.55 7.22
CA PHE A 113 5.22 6.47 8.69
C PHE A 113 4.11 5.54 9.17
N TYR A 114 4.09 5.16 10.45
CA TYR A 114 3.04 4.30 11.01
C TYR A 114 1.88 5.12 11.56
N PRO A 115 0.74 5.25 10.85
CA PRO A 115 -0.35 6.13 11.27
C PRO A 115 -1.38 5.47 12.19
N ASN A 116 -1.35 4.14 12.33
CA ASN A 116 -2.45 3.39 12.94
C ASN A 116 -2.40 3.46 14.47
N PRO A 117 -3.44 3.97 15.15
CA PRO A 117 -3.47 4.07 16.60
C PRO A 117 -3.47 2.70 17.28
N PHE A 118 -2.93 2.66 18.50
CA PHE A 118 -3.03 1.51 19.38
C PHE A 118 -4.29 1.62 20.24
N PHE A 119 -5.17 0.66 20.07
CA PHE A 119 -6.42 0.55 20.81
C PHE A 119 -6.30 -0.40 21.98
N SER A 120 -7.10 -0.13 23.02
CA SER A 120 -7.29 -1.03 24.15
C SER A 120 -8.76 -1.23 24.49
N THR A 121 -9.03 -2.27 25.27
CA THR A 121 -10.33 -2.45 25.93
C THR A 121 -10.58 -1.35 26.96
N PRO A 122 -11.85 -1.04 27.31
CA PRO A 122 -12.19 0.09 28.21
C PRO A 122 -11.65 -0.03 29.63
N ASP A 123 -11.33 -1.24 30.12
CA ASP A 123 -10.74 -1.50 31.43
C ASP A 123 -9.27 -1.08 31.55
N ILE A 124 -8.54 -0.97 30.44
CA ILE A 124 -7.17 -0.45 30.42
C ILE A 124 -7.20 1.06 30.63
N LYS A 125 -6.67 1.54 31.74
CA LYS A 125 -6.66 2.98 32.10
C LYS A 125 -5.30 3.62 31.84
N SER A 126 -4.23 2.83 31.92
CA SER A 126 -2.84 3.27 31.78
C SER A 126 -2.01 2.23 31.03
N TYR A 127 -0.81 2.60 30.66
CA TYR A 127 0.15 1.67 30.04
C TYR A 127 0.54 0.53 30.98
N ALA A 128 0.56 0.77 32.30
CA ALA A 128 0.88 -0.25 33.28
C ALA A 128 -0.12 -1.41 33.30
N ASP A 129 -1.38 -1.12 32.95
CA ASP A 129 -2.46 -2.11 32.90
C ASP A 129 -2.29 -3.11 31.75
N LEU A 130 -1.38 -2.84 30.80
CA LEU A 130 -1.03 -3.80 29.74
C LEU A 130 -0.20 -4.98 30.23
N LYS A 131 0.37 -4.91 31.45
CA LYS A 131 1.11 -6.00 32.05
C LYS A 131 0.21 -7.21 32.31
N GLY A 132 0.66 -8.39 31.88
CA GLY A 132 -0.10 -9.65 31.95
C GLY A 132 -1.20 -9.77 30.90
N LYS A 133 -1.34 -8.80 29.98
CA LYS A 133 -2.42 -8.79 28.98
C LYS A 133 -2.03 -9.47 27.66
N LYS A 134 -3.07 -9.76 26.86
CA LYS A 134 -2.94 -10.30 25.51
C LYS A 134 -3.02 -9.14 24.50
N ILE A 135 -1.97 -9.01 23.71
CA ILE A 135 -1.86 -7.99 22.66
C ILE A 135 -1.86 -8.71 21.32
N ALA A 136 -2.63 -8.24 20.34
CA ALA A 136 -2.67 -8.88 19.03
C ALA A 136 -1.99 -8.05 17.94
N VAL A 137 -1.42 -8.77 17.00
CA VAL A 137 -0.81 -8.24 15.78
C VAL A 137 -1.22 -9.09 14.59
N THR A 138 -0.89 -8.63 13.39
CA THR A 138 -1.14 -9.41 12.16
C THR A 138 -0.34 -10.72 12.18
N ARG A 139 0.97 -10.60 12.13
CA ARG A 139 1.96 -11.70 12.25
C ARG A 139 3.30 -11.14 12.70
N VAL A 140 4.16 -11.99 13.22
CA VAL A 140 5.56 -11.64 13.50
C VAL A 140 6.22 -11.13 12.20
N GLY A 141 6.93 -10.02 12.30
CA GLY A 141 7.62 -9.37 11.18
C GLY A 141 6.76 -8.41 10.34
N SER A 142 5.45 -8.29 10.61
CA SER A 142 4.58 -7.26 9.98
C SER A 142 4.76 -5.89 10.64
N SER A 143 4.28 -4.81 9.98
CA SER A 143 4.33 -3.46 10.57
C SER A 143 3.54 -3.34 11.86
N SER A 144 2.40 -4.05 12.01
CA SER A 144 1.66 -4.06 13.28
C SER A 144 2.46 -4.70 14.41
N TYR A 145 3.22 -5.77 14.13
CA TYR A 145 4.13 -6.38 15.10
C TYR A 145 5.25 -5.42 15.46
N THR A 146 5.97 -4.91 14.45
CA THR A 146 7.11 -4.02 14.64
C THR A 146 6.72 -2.78 15.46
N ALA A 147 5.65 -2.09 15.08
CA ALA A 147 5.17 -0.91 15.80
C ALA A 147 4.74 -1.24 17.23
N THR A 148 4.05 -2.38 17.44
CA THR A 148 3.62 -2.80 18.78
C THR A 148 4.82 -3.14 19.66
N VAL A 149 5.82 -3.90 19.17
CA VAL A 149 7.02 -4.24 19.94
C VAL A 149 7.82 -2.97 20.28
N MET A 150 8.00 -2.05 19.32
CA MET A 150 8.66 -0.76 19.58
C MET A 150 7.92 0.04 20.66
N LEU A 151 6.58 0.10 20.58
CA LEU A 151 5.75 0.76 21.59
C LEU A 151 5.94 0.11 22.96
N MET A 152 5.74 -1.19 23.07
CA MET A 152 5.85 -1.91 24.35
C MET A 152 7.24 -1.72 24.99
N ARG A 153 8.32 -1.79 24.21
CA ARG A 153 9.68 -1.50 24.68
C ARG A 153 9.84 -0.08 25.21
N LYS A 154 9.24 0.92 24.54
CA LYS A 154 9.24 2.32 25.03
C LYS A 154 8.49 2.47 26.36
N LEU A 155 7.51 1.62 26.59
CA LEU A 155 6.74 1.57 27.84
C LEU A 155 7.42 0.66 28.92
N GLY A 156 8.60 0.09 28.64
CA GLY A 156 9.30 -0.79 29.56
C GLY A 156 8.73 -2.21 29.66
N LEU A 157 7.89 -2.61 28.69
CA LEU A 157 7.27 -3.94 28.63
C LEU A 157 7.95 -4.83 27.60
N GLU A 158 8.15 -6.09 27.95
CA GLU A 158 8.80 -7.11 27.09
C GLU A 158 7.83 -8.26 26.77
N GLU A 159 7.84 -8.67 25.50
CA GLU A 159 7.07 -9.82 25.03
C GLU A 159 7.49 -11.10 25.76
N GLY A 160 6.52 -11.92 26.15
CA GLY A 160 6.73 -13.17 26.87
C GLY A 160 6.98 -13.03 28.36
N ARG A 161 7.48 -11.86 28.83
CA ARG A 161 7.64 -11.55 30.26
C ARG A 161 6.46 -10.75 30.80
N ASP A 162 6.12 -9.63 30.15
CA ASP A 162 5.16 -8.66 30.63
C ASP A 162 3.83 -8.71 29.88
N TYR A 163 3.77 -9.24 28.68
CA TYR A 163 2.54 -9.43 27.90
C TYR A 163 2.67 -10.61 26.93
N THR A 164 1.54 -11.13 26.49
CA THR A 164 1.48 -12.21 25.49
C THR A 164 1.10 -11.65 24.13
N MET A 165 1.91 -11.90 23.09
CA MET A 165 1.61 -11.52 21.72
C MET A 165 0.81 -12.63 21.01
N LEU A 166 -0.32 -12.27 20.40
CA LEU A 166 -1.14 -13.17 19.59
C LEU A 166 -1.13 -12.73 18.12
N GLN A 167 -0.99 -13.69 17.20
CA GLN A 167 -1.04 -13.48 15.77
C GLN A 167 -2.44 -13.80 15.25
N LEU A 168 -3.28 -12.78 15.03
CA LEU A 168 -4.67 -12.95 14.63
C LEU A 168 -4.95 -12.59 13.15
N GLY A 169 -3.92 -12.27 12.38
CA GLY A 169 -4.04 -11.98 10.94
C GLY A 169 -4.67 -10.62 10.68
N SER A 170 -5.79 -10.57 9.97
CA SER A 170 -6.39 -9.33 9.46
C SER A 170 -6.78 -8.33 10.55
N THR A 171 -6.94 -7.06 10.15
CA THR A 171 -7.41 -5.99 11.05
C THR A 171 -8.82 -6.30 11.57
N GLN A 172 -9.68 -6.91 10.73
CA GLN A 172 -11.02 -7.37 11.07
C GLN A 172 -11.02 -8.38 12.21
N ASN A 173 -10.14 -9.39 12.14
CA ASN A 173 -10.02 -10.41 13.19
C ASN A 173 -9.56 -9.80 14.51
N ARG A 174 -8.61 -8.86 14.46
CA ARG A 174 -8.09 -8.16 15.63
C ARG A 174 -9.15 -7.25 16.26
N LEU A 175 -9.94 -6.54 15.45
CA LEU A 175 -11.10 -5.78 15.92
C LEU A 175 -12.12 -6.69 16.63
N ALA A 176 -12.49 -7.80 16.01
CA ALA A 176 -13.45 -8.75 16.59
C ALA A 176 -12.94 -9.34 17.92
N ALA A 177 -11.66 -9.66 18.02
CA ALA A 177 -11.06 -10.15 19.27
C ALA A 177 -11.02 -9.06 20.36
N LEU A 178 -10.72 -7.80 20.00
CA LEU A 178 -10.69 -6.67 20.93
C LEU A 178 -12.09 -6.37 21.49
N THR A 179 -13.10 -6.28 20.62
CA THR A 179 -14.49 -5.97 21.04
C THR A 179 -15.11 -7.07 21.90
N LYS A 180 -14.65 -8.33 21.73
CA LYS A 180 -15.06 -9.46 22.59
C LYS A 180 -14.20 -9.59 23.87
N GLY A 181 -13.24 -8.72 24.11
CA GLY A 181 -12.35 -8.80 25.26
C GLY A 181 -11.38 -9.99 25.23
N MET A 182 -11.24 -10.69 24.09
CA MET A 182 -10.31 -11.82 23.95
C MET A 182 -8.84 -11.34 23.95
N ILE A 183 -8.61 -10.11 23.55
CA ILE A 183 -7.35 -9.37 23.66
C ILE A 183 -7.60 -8.01 24.29
N GLN A 184 -6.59 -7.41 24.89
CA GLN A 184 -6.70 -6.12 25.56
C GLN A 184 -6.02 -4.98 24.81
N GLY A 185 -5.28 -5.29 23.73
CA GLY A 185 -4.64 -4.26 22.92
C GLY A 185 -4.31 -4.71 21.52
N THR A 186 -4.36 -3.78 20.57
CA THR A 186 -3.93 -3.97 19.17
C THR A 186 -3.87 -2.64 18.43
N THR A 187 -3.12 -2.57 17.34
CA THR A 187 -3.21 -1.44 16.40
C THR A 187 -4.29 -1.72 15.34
N LEU A 188 -5.07 -0.70 14.98
CA LEU A 188 -6.12 -0.82 13.98
C LEU A 188 -6.00 0.32 12.95
N SER A 189 -6.16 0.00 11.68
CA SER A 189 -6.31 0.96 10.58
C SER A 189 -7.79 1.20 10.26
N ALA A 190 -8.12 2.31 9.59
CA ALA A 190 -9.48 2.58 9.13
C ALA A 190 -9.86 1.64 7.94
N PRO A 191 -11.08 1.08 7.97
CA PRO A 191 -12.24 1.48 8.77
C PRO A 191 -12.33 0.87 10.18
N GLU A 192 -11.56 -0.16 10.53
CA GLU A 192 -11.70 -0.86 11.82
C GLU A 192 -11.36 0.02 13.02
N SER A 193 -10.48 1.02 12.88
CA SER A 193 -10.20 2.02 13.92
C SER A 193 -11.44 2.86 14.25
N VAL A 194 -12.21 3.26 13.24
CA VAL A 194 -13.47 4.00 13.41
C VAL A 194 -14.51 3.11 14.09
N ILE A 195 -14.67 1.88 13.62
CA ILE A 195 -15.61 0.92 14.23
C ILE A 195 -15.26 0.63 15.69
N ALA A 196 -13.97 0.50 16.01
CA ALA A 196 -13.51 0.30 17.39
C ALA A 196 -13.90 1.46 18.31
N ARG A 197 -13.71 2.71 17.85
CA ARG A 197 -14.14 3.90 18.63
C ARG A 197 -15.65 3.89 18.88
N ASN A 198 -16.44 3.63 17.83
CA ASN A 198 -17.91 3.56 17.91
C ASN A 198 -18.37 2.43 18.86
N ALA A 199 -17.58 1.35 18.97
CA ALA A 199 -17.81 0.26 19.92
C ALA A 199 -17.27 0.54 21.33
N GLY A 200 -16.81 1.75 21.63
CA GLY A 200 -16.33 2.15 22.96
C GLY A 200 -14.90 1.68 23.30
N MET A 201 -14.14 1.17 22.33
CA MET A 201 -12.73 0.85 22.55
C MET A 201 -11.91 2.16 22.68
N LYS A 202 -10.87 2.12 23.50
CA LYS A 202 -10.03 3.31 23.77
C LYS A 202 -8.86 3.41 22.81
N VAL A 203 -8.60 4.59 22.28
CA VAL A 203 -7.31 4.94 21.71
C VAL A 203 -6.34 5.16 22.87
N LEU A 204 -5.47 4.20 23.12
CA LEU A 204 -4.47 4.30 24.19
C LEU A 204 -3.27 5.12 23.72
N VAL A 205 -2.88 4.98 22.45
CA VAL A 205 -1.80 5.76 21.80
C VAL A 205 -2.25 6.09 20.39
N SER A 206 -2.32 7.36 20.05
CA SER A 206 -2.62 7.81 18.68
C SER A 206 -1.44 7.60 17.73
N GLY A 207 -1.71 7.61 16.42
CA GLY A 207 -0.63 7.56 15.41
C GLY A 207 0.37 8.72 15.54
N THR A 208 -0.11 9.92 15.91
CA THR A 208 0.74 11.09 16.16
C THR A 208 1.63 10.88 17.39
N GLU A 209 1.10 10.29 18.45
CA GLU A 209 1.89 9.96 19.64
C GLU A 209 2.91 8.87 19.36
N LEU A 210 2.57 7.84 18.56
CA LEU A 210 3.53 6.86 18.09
C LEU A 210 4.71 7.51 17.38
N ALA A 211 4.44 8.46 16.47
CA ALA A 211 5.48 9.20 15.78
C ALA A 211 6.37 10.01 16.75
N LYS A 212 5.78 10.70 17.74
CA LYS A 212 6.52 11.42 18.79
C LYS A 212 7.38 10.50 19.65
N LEU A 213 6.98 9.24 19.84
CA LEU A 213 7.76 8.21 20.51
C LEU A 213 8.86 7.62 19.61
N GLY A 214 9.02 8.10 18.38
CA GLY A 214 10.01 7.62 17.41
C GLY A 214 9.62 6.30 16.74
N ILE A 215 8.34 5.96 16.74
CA ILE A 215 7.79 4.77 16.05
C ILE A 215 7.35 5.20 14.65
N THR A 216 8.33 5.45 13.79
CA THR A 216 8.17 6.00 12.45
C THR A 216 8.60 4.99 11.38
N ILE A 217 8.07 3.76 11.44
CA ILE A 217 8.43 2.72 10.48
C ILE A 217 7.78 2.96 9.12
N GLN A 218 8.42 2.50 8.03
CA GLN A 218 7.80 2.44 6.70
C GLN A 218 6.54 1.56 6.78
N HIS A 219 5.37 2.16 6.54
CA HIS A 219 4.11 1.43 6.78
C HIS A 219 3.60 0.72 5.53
N GLN A 220 3.49 1.41 4.39
CA GLN A 220 2.99 0.79 3.16
C GLN A 220 3.82 1.22 1.96
N CYS A 221 4.06 0.27 1.06
CA CYS A 221 4.88 0.44 -0.12
C CYS A 221 4.47 -0.53 -1.23
N ALA A 222 4.93 -0.28 -2.44
CA ALA A 222 4.92 -1.27 -3.50
C ALA A 222 6.30 -1.91 -3.60
N ASP A 223 6.33 -3.23 -3.61
CA ASP A 223 7.49 -4.07 -3.47
C ASP A 223 7.67 -4.96 -4.69
N VAL A 224 8.90 -5.20 -5.06
CA VAL A 224 9.28 -6.05 -6.19
C VAL A 224 10.53 -6.86 -5.88
N MET A 225 10.75 -7.90 -6.68
CA MET A 225 12.08 -8.52 -6.75
C MET A 225 13.07 -7.51 -7.36
N GLU A 226 14.26 -7.40 -6.77
CA GLU A 226 15.29 -6.44 -7.20
C GLU A 226 15.64 -6.58 -8.69
N THR A 227 15.64 -7.80 -9.22
CA THR A 227 15.87 -8.05 -10.65
C THR A 227 14.85 -7.40 -11.56
N SER A 228 13.60 -7.22 -11.12
CA SER A 228 12.53 -6.58 -11.90
C SER A 228 12.76 -5.09 -12.13
N LEU A 229 13.61 -4.45 -11.34
CA LEU A 229 13.97 -3.03 -11.47
C LEU A 229 14.92 -2.77 -12.64
N HIS A 230 15.60 -3.80 -13.16
CA HIS A 230 16.67 -3.68 -14.13
C HIS A 230 16.49 -4.53 -15.39
N ASN A 231 15.41 -5.30 -15.49
CA ASN A 231 15.10 -6.15 -16.64
C ASN A 231 13.95 -5.57 -17.49
N GLU A 232 13.44 -6.38 -18.44
CA GLU A 232 12.32 -6.04 -19.33
C GLU A 232 11.01 -5.72 -18.58
N PHE A 233 10.93 -6.01 -17.30
CA PHE A 233 9.74 -5.68 -16.49
C PHE A 233 9.74 -4.21 -15.97
N ARG A 234 10.88 -3.53 -15.98
CA ARG A 234 11.01 -2.14 -15.49
C ARG A 234 10.01 -1.14 -16.12
N PRO A 235 9.75 -1.15 -17.44
CA PRO A 235 8.73 -0.27 -18.03
C PRO A 235 7.33 -0.49 -17.45
N LYS A 236 6.96 -1.73 -17.07
CA LYS A 236 5.69 -2.05 -16.43
C LYS A 236 5.63 -1.52 -15.00
N LEU A 237 6.73 -1.54 -14.26
CA LEU A 237 6.82 -0.91 -12.94
C LEU A 237 6.60 0.60 -13.04
N LYS A 238 7.17 1.27 -14.05
CA LYS A 238 6.94 2.69 -14.31
C LYS A 238 5.48 2.96 -14.66
N ALA A 239 4.88 2.17 -15.55
CA ALA A 239 3.47 2.25 -15.91
C ALA A 239 2.56 2.05 -14.69
N PHE A 240 2.87 1.08 -13.82
CA PHE A 240 2.17 0.85 -12.57
C PHE A 240 2.28 2.07 -11.64
N ALA A 241 3.47 2.63 -11.46
CA ALA A 241 3.69 3.82 -10.63
C ALA A 241 2.86 5.01 -11.13
N MET A 242 2.81 5.24 -12.46
CA MET A 242 2.00 6.30 -13.07
C MET A 242 0.50 6.11 -12.78
N GLY A 243 -0.02 4.89 -12.99
CA GLY A 243 -1.42 4.56 -12.71
C GLY A 243 -1.76 4.71 -11.23
N TYR A 244 -0.88 4.23 -10.35
CA TYR A 244 -1.04 4.36 -8.90
C TYR A 244 -1.11 5.82 -8.45
N LEU A 245 -0.19 6.66 -8.93
CA LEU A 245 -0.15 8.10 -8.59
C LEU A 245 -1.39 8.85 -9.09
N GLU A 246 -1.97 8.47 -10.24
CA GLU A 246 -3.28 8.99 -10.64
C GLU A 246 -4.39 8.54 -9.67
N GLY A 247 -4.33 7.32 -9.17
CA GLY A 247 -5.21 6.83 -8.12
C GLY A 247 -5.08 7.63 -6.83
N VAL A 248 -3.85 7.96 -6.40
CA VAL A 248 -3.59 8.86 -5.27
C VAL A 248 -4.24 10.22 -5.49
N ARG A 249 -4.00 10.84 -6.65
CA ARG A 249 -4.63 12.13 -6.99
C ARG A 249 -6.15 12.06 -6.91
N GLN A 250 -6.77 10.99 -7.41
CA GLN A 250 -8.21 10.83 -7.38
C GLN A 250 -8.75 10.68 -5.94
N VAL A 251 -8.04 9.99 -5.06
CA VAL A 251 -8.36 9.91 -3.63
C VAL A 251 -8.39 11.30 -3.00
N TYR A 252 -7.40 12.14 -3.29
CA TYR A 252 -7.35 13.52 -2.77
C TYR A 252 -8.42 14.44 -3.36
N ARG A 253 -8.96 14.12 -4.56
CA ARG A 253 -9.94 14.95 -5.27
C ARG A 253 -11.39 14.62 -4.97
N SER A 254 -11.68 13.37 -4.64
CA SER A 254 -13.08 12.93 -4.47
C SER A 254 -13.20 11.97 -3.31
N LYS A 255 -13.64 12.51 -2.18
CA LYS A 255 -14.01 11.73 -0.99
C LYS A 255 -15.14 10.76 -1.31
N GLU A 256 -16.18 11.23 -2.01
CA GLU A 256 -17.37 10.44 -2.33
C GLU A 256 -17.02 9.20 -3.14
N TYR A 257 -16.25 9.37 -4.22
CA TYR A 257 -15.80 8.24 -5.04
C TYR A 257 -14.90 7.29 -4.25
N THR A 258 -14.02 7.82 -3.41
CA THR A 258 -13.15 7.00 -2.56
C THR A 258 -13.96 6.17 -1.56
N MET A 259 -15.03 6.74 -0.99
CA MET A 259 -15.94 6.02 -0.11
C MET A 259 -16.67 4.88 -0.84
N GLU A 260 -17.11 5.08 -2.10
CA GLU A 260 -17.70 4.01 -2.93
C GLU A 260 -16.71 2.85 -3.13
N ILE A 261 -15.45 3.18 -3.41
CA ILE A 261 -14.38 2.18 -3.57
C ILE A 261 -14.10 1.45 -2.25
N LEU A 262 -14.00 2.18 -1.14
CA LEU A 262 -13.86 1.57 0.18
C LEU A 262 -15.01 0.61 0.49
N LYS A 263 -16.27 1.02 0.26
CA LYS A 263 -17.45 0.17 0.43
C LYS A 263 -17.33 -1.13 -0.37
N LYS A 264 -16.91 -1.01 -1.64
CA LYS A 264 -16.75 -2.16 -2.55
C LYS A 264 -15.73 -3.18 -2.01
N TYR A 265 -14.56 -2.72 -1.57
CA TYR A 265 -13.43 -3.58 -1.23
C TYR A 265 -13.41 -4.01 0.24
N THR A 266 -13.83 -3.15 1.17
CA THR A 266 -13.84 -3.47 2.61
C THR A 266 -15.14 -4.12 3.07
N ARG A 267 -16.22 -4.03 2.26
CA ARG A 267 -17.58 -4.48 2.60
C ARG A 267 -18.23 -3.69 3.75
N VAL A 268 -17.62 -2.60 4.19
CA VAL A 268 -18.23 -1.66 5.13
C VAL A 268 -19.28 -0.85 4.38
N THR A 269 -20.52 -0.81 4.90
CA THR A 269 -21.66 -0.15 4.23
C THR A 269 -22.13 1.12 4.92
N ASP A 270 -21.75 1.32 6.19
CA ASP A 270 -22.11 2.49 6.98
C ASP A 270 -21.42 3.75 6.41
N PRO A 271 -22.18 4.75 5.92
CA PRO A 271 -21.61 5.94 5.30
C PRO A 271 -20.83 6.83 6.28
N GLU A 272 -21.20 6.84 7.57
CA GLU A 272 -20.51 7.62 8.60
C GLU A 272 -19.13 6.98 8.88
N VAL A 273 -19.07 5.66 8.99
CA VAL A 273 -17.82 4.92 9.13
C VAL A 273 -16.92 5.13 7.91
N LEU A 274 -17.46 5.06 6.69
CA LEU A 274 -16.68 5.29 5.47
C LEU A 274 -16.15 6.73 5.41
N SER A 275 -16.98 7.72 5.72
CA SER A 275 -16.59 9.13 5.76
C SER A 275 -15.48 9.40 6.78
N ALA A 276 -15.66 8.91 8.01
CA ALA A 276 -14.66 9.05 9.07
C ALA A 276 -13.35 8.30 8.74
N SER A 277 -13.44 7.14 8.05
CA SER A 277 -12.28 6.38 7.59
C SER A 277 -11.45 7.15 6.57
N TYR A 278 -12.12 7.83 5.64
CA TYR A 278 -11.44 8.71 4.70
C TYR A 278 -10.72 9.84 5.44
N ASP A 279 -11.44 10.58 6.29
CA ASP A 279 -10.90 11.75 7.00
C ASP A 279 -9.72 11.40 7.91
N GLU A 280 -9.73 10.20 8.52
CA GLU A 280 -8.66 9.71 9.39
C GLU A 280 -7.36 9.42 8.63
N ALA A 281 -7.45 8.91 7.39
CA ALA A 281 -6.28 8.24 6.82
C ALA A 281 -5.80 8.79 5.46
N TYR A 282 -6.61 9.60 4.73
CA TYR A 282 -6.20 10.01 3.38
C TYR A 282 -4.92 10.85 3.36
N GLN A 283 -4.71 11.69 4.39
CA GLN A 283 -3.51 12.55 4.48
C GLN A 283 -2.22 11.78 4.76
N ALA A 284 -2.31 10.54 5.24
CA ALA A 284 -1.15 9.69 5.44
C ALA A 284 -0.61 9.10 4.14
N ILE A 285 -1.41 9.14 3.06
CA ILE A 285 -1.02 8.63 1.74
C ILE A 285 -0.05 9.62 1.09
N ASP A 286 1.13 9.13 0.73
CA ASP A 286 2.14 9.94 0.07
C ASP A 286 1.67 10.37 -1.34
N LYS A 287 1.79 11.67 -1.63
CA LYS A 287 1.29 12.25 -2.89
C LYS A 287 2.16 11.93 -4.10
N ASP A 288 3.44 11.74 -3.85
CA ASP A 288 4.47 11.73 -4.88
C ASP A 288 5.11 10.36 -5.05
N GLY A 289 4.72 9.39 -4.21
CA GLY A 289 5.32 8.05 -4.18
C GLY A 289 6.74 8.05 -3.62
N ALA A 290 7.13 9.11 -2.90
CA ALA A 290 8.47 9.29 -2.39
C ALA A 290 8.85 8.18 -1.41
N LEU A 291 10.10 7.73 -1.49
CA LEU A 291 10.70 6.77 -0.56
C LEU A 291 11.59 7.52 0.42
N THR A 292 11.47 7.19 1.70
CA THR A 292 12.21 7.87 2.78
C THR A 292 13.03 6.88 3.60
N GLU A 293 14.20 7.30 4.05
CA GLU A 293 15.07 6.49 4.90
C GLU A 293 14.58 6.42 6.35
N THR A 294 13.85 7.46 6.81
CA THR A 294 13.52 7.66 8.22
C THR A 294 12.83 6.46 8.87
N GLY A 295 11.79 5.92 8.20
CA GLY A 295 11.04 4.78 8.73
C GLY A 295 11.86 3.49 8.76
N ILE A 296 12.69 3.28 7.74
CA ILE A 296 13.58 2.12 7.64
C ILE A 296 14.67 2.22 8.71
N GLN A 297 15.28 3.39 8.87
CA GLN A 297 16.31 3.64 9.88
C GLN A 297 15.81 3.39 11.30
N ALA A 298 14.60 3.87 11.64
CA ALA A 298 13.98 3.65 12.93
C ALA A 298 13.76 2.15 13.20
N GLN A 299 13.31 1.40 12.20
CA GLN A 299 13.12 -0.04 12.31
C GLN A 299 14.45 -0.79 12.45
N LEU A 300 15.47 -0.45 11.67
CA LEU A 300 16.81 -1.05 11.78
C LEU A 300 17.43 -0.81 13.14
N ALA A 301 17.30 0.41 13.69
CA ALA A 301 17.78 0.74 15.03
C ALA A 301 17.10 -0.10 16.13
N ASP A 302 15.82 -0.41 15.98
CA ASP A 302 15.13 -1.30 16.93
C ASP A 302 15.54 -2.75 16.74
N LEU A 303 15.60 -3.25 15.50
CA LEU A 303 16.01 -4.62 15.19
C LEU A 303 17.46 -4.91 15.59
N ALA A 304 18.37 -3.92 15.52
CA ALA A 304 19.76 -4.06 15.90
C ALA A 304 19.97 -4.49 17.38
N LYS A 305 18.94 -4.34 18.22
CA LYS A 305 18.96 -4.81 19.61
C LYS A 305 18.90 -6.34 19.70
N THR A 306 18.35 -7.00 18.69
CA THR A 306 18.10 -8.46 18.70
C THR A 306 18.62 -9.18 17.46
N ASP A 307 18.86 -8.46 16.35
CA ASP A 307 19.36 -9.03 15.09
C ASP A 307 20.68 -8.35 14.67
N PRO A 308 21.82 -9.05 14.71
CA PRO A 308 23.11 -8.47 14.32
C PRO A 308 23.16 -7.94 12.88
N ARG A 309 22.37 -8.52 11.96
CA ARG A 309 22.33 -8.10 10.56
C ARG A 309 21.80 -6.69 10.39
N ALA A 310 20.92 -6.24 11.28
CA ALA A 310 20.38 -4.87 11.26
C ALA A 310 21.43 -3.82 11.66
N LYS A 311 22.55 -4.20 12.32
CA LYS A 311 23.61 -3.28 12.72
C LYS A 311 24.44 -2.76 11.54
N THR A 312 24.55 -3.56 10.48
CA THR A 312 25.38 -3.26 9.30
C THR A 312 24.55 -2.90 8.07
N ALA A 313 23.22 -3.02 8.14
CA ALA A 313 22.32 -2.69 7.05
C ALA A 313 22.12 -1.18 6.96
N HIS A 314 22.09 -0.66 5.73
CA HIS A 314 21.81 0.76 5.43
C HIS A 314 20.39 0.92 4.88
N PRO A 315 19.66 2.01 5.22
CA PRO A 315 18.30 2.23 4.71
C PRO A 315 18.18 2.12 3.19
N ASN A 316 19.18 2.58 2.45
CA ASN A 316 19.23 2.53 0.97
C ASN A 316 19.32 1.11 0.39
N ASP A 317 19.63 0.10 1.22
CA ASP A 317 19.63 -1.29 0.77
C ASP A 317 18.21 -1.80 0.48
N PHE A 318 17.18 -1.18 1.05
CA PHE A 318 15.81 -1.66 1.08
C PHE A 318 14.91 -1.09 0.01
N PHE A 319 15.31 -0.01 -0.70
CA PHE A 319 14.50 0.61 -1.75
C PHE A 319 15.30 0.99 -2.98
N ASP A 320 14.57 1.25 -4.07
CA ASP A 320 15.09 1.84 -5.29
C ASP A 320 14.15 2.97 -5.74
N ALA A 321 14.60 4.20 -5.61
CA ALA A 321 13.83 5.38 -5.97
C ALA A 321 13.94 5.75 -7.47
N SER A 322 14.63 4.97 -8.29
CA SER A 322 14.97 5.34 -9.67
C SER A 322 13.74 5.62 -10.53
N ILE A 323 12.65 4.84 -10.37
CA ILE A 323 11.40 5.02 -11.12
C ILE A 323 10.69 6.31 -10.69
N ILE A 324 10.57 6.55 -9.40
CA ILE A 324 9.92 7.76 -8.88
C ILE A 324 10.73 9.01 -9.24
N ASN A 325 12.06 8.96 -9.12
CA ASN A 325 12.96 10.05 -9.51
C ASN A 325 12.85 10.35 -11.02
N GLU A 326 12.72 9.33 -11.86
CA GLU A 326 12.49 9.46 -13.29
C GLU A 326 11.16 10.19 -13.58
N LEU A 327 10.06 9.81 -12.92
CA LEU A 327 8.76 10.45 -13.06
C LEU A 327 8.78 11.92 -12.59
N HIS A 328 9.53 12.24 -11.55
CA HIS A 328 9.76 13.63 -11.13
C HIS A 328 10.54 14.42 -12.17
N LYS A 329 11.65 13.86 -12.68
CA LYS A 329 12.50 14.49 -13.70
C LYS A 329 11.74 14.74 -15.01
N GLU A 330 10.88 13.83 -15.42
CA GLU A 330 10.01 13.97 -16.59
C GLU A 330 8.86 14.97 -16.38
N GLY A 331 8.67 15.47 -15.17
CA GLY A 331 7.61 16.41 -14.84
C GLY A 331 6.22 15.76 -14.67
N PHE A 332 6.13 14.43 -14.68
CA PHE A 332 4.86 13.71 -14.53
C PHE A 332 4.16 14.06 -13.20
N VAL A 333 4.88 13.95 -12.09
CA VAL A 333 4.32 14.25 -10.76
C VAL A 333 3.88 15.71 -10.65
N LYS A 334 4.69 16.64 -11.17
CA LYS A 334 4.34 18.07 -11.20
C LYS A 334 3.07 18.32 -12.03
N ALA A 335 2.97 17.73 -13.22
CA ALA A 335 1.79 17.86 -14.09
C ALA A 335 0.55 17.24 -13.46
N LEU A 336 0.69 16.13 -12.73
CA LEU A 336 -0.40 15.45 -12.03
C LEU A 336 -1.10 16.38 -11.02
N TRP A 337 -0.35 17.24 -10.32
CA TRP A 337 -0.88 18.15 -9.31
C TRP A 337 -1.10 19.60 -9.79
N ALA A 338 -0.69 19.96 -11.01
CA ALA A 338 -0.83 21.31 -11.57
C ALA A 338 -2.28 21.68 -11.90
N ASN A 339 -3.11 20.71 -12.27
CA ASN A 339 -4.53 20.95 -12.58
C ASN A 339 -5.37 20.70 -11.31
N LYS A 340 -5.86 21.79 -10.72
CA LYS A 340 -6.82 21.77 -9.60
C LYS A 340 -8.16 21.17 -10.01
#